data_c3a795d8f5363930c5c642ebdb140d09
#
_entry.id   c3a795d8f5363930c5c642ebdb140d09
#
_cell.length_a   1.000
_cell.length_b   1.000
_cell.length_c   1.000
_cell.angle_alpha   90.00
_cell.angle_beta   90.00
_cell.angle_gamma   90.00
#
_symmetry.space_group_name_H-M   'P 1'
#
loop_
_entity.id
_entity.type
_entity.pdbx_description
1 polymer ?
#
loop_
_entity_poly.entity_id
_entity_poly.type
_entity_poly.pdbx_seq_one_letter_code
_entity_poly.pdbx_strand_id
1 'polypeptide(L)'
;MEDIDKNINQRSEQTNEEALIRNLEKTCSTCLTGKTIICARYLTDWEMHALGWKYKCLIIFLDDGSYFYPSVDGEANEAGVLITSVKNFETIPRI
;
A
#
# COMPACT_ATOMS: atom_id res chain seq x y z
N MET A 1 -14.03 17.67 -28.60
CA MET A 1 -13.31 16.70 -29.42
C MET A 1 -11.90 17.14 -29.72
N GLU A 2 -11.71 18.39 -30.04
CA GLU A 2 -10.34 18.88 -30.26
C GLU A 2 -9.51 18.72 -29.02
N ASP A 3 -10.14 18.85 -27.87
CA ASP A 3 -9.41 18.71 -26.62
C ASP A 3 -8.78 17.35 -26.49
N ILE A 4 -9.36 16.36 -27.15
CA ILE A 4 -8.84 15.02 -27.09
C ILE A 4 -7.44 14.95 -27.68
N ASP A 5 -7.25 15.61 -28.81
CA ASP A 5 -5.93 15.57 -29.46
C ASP A 5 -4.88 16.26 -28.62
N LYS A 6 -5.23 17.41 -28.04
CA LYS A 6 -4.30 18.12 -27.18
C LYS A 6 -3.99 17.30 -25.93
N ASN A 7 -5.01 16.70 -25.39
CA ASN A 7 -4.86 15.93 -24.18
C ASN A 7 -4.05 14.67 -24.40
N ILE A 8 -4.08 14.13 -25.60
CA ILE A 8 -3.29 12.95 -25.90
C ILE A 8 -1.80 13.23 -25.70
N ASN A 9 -1.32 14.36 -26.20
CA ASN A 9 0.08 14.69 -26.04
C ASN A 9 0.45 14.90 -24.58
N GLN A 10 -0.40 15.60 -23.85
CA GLN A 10 -0.15 15.80 -22.43
C GLN A 10 -0.22 14.50 -21.66
N ARG A 11 -1.14 13.64 -22.04
CA ARG A 11 -1.27 12.36 -21.38
C ARG A 11 -0.08 11.47 -21.63
N SER A 12 0.60 11.65 -22.76
CA SER A 12 1.77 10.84 -23.04
C SER A 12 2.84 11.03 -21.98
N GLU A 13 2.98 12.26 -21.48
CA GLU A 13 3.94 12.53 -20.43
C GLU A 13 3.42 12.10 -19.08
N GLN A 14 2.13 12.27 -18.84
CA GLN A 14 1.52 11.86 -17.58
C GLN A 14 1.24 10.38 -17.53
N THR A 15 1.14 9.75 -18.70
CA THR A 15 0.68 8.39 -18.82
C THR A 15 1.55 7.41 -18.03
N ASN A 16 2.85 7.65 -17.99
CA ASN A 16 3.74 6.75 -17.27
C ASN A 16 3.41 6.72 -15.78
N GLU A 17 3.25 7.90 -15.18
CA GLU A 17 2.90 7.96 -13.77
C GLU A 17 1.46 7.52 -13.53
N GLU A 18 0.55 7.97 -14.39
CA GLU A 18 -0.85 7.56 -14.25
C GLU A 18 -1.01 6.06 -14.43
N ALA A 19 -0.28 5.48 -15.38
CA ALA A 19 -0.34 4.05 -15.61
C ALA A 19 0.23 3.29 -14.42
N LEU A 20 1.31 3.79 -13.84
CA LEU A 20 1.89 3.19 -12.65
C LEU A 20 0.89 3.20 -11.50
N ILE A 21 0.29 4.35 -11.24
CA ILE A 21 -0.67 4.49 -10.15
C ILE A 21 -1.86 3.56 -10.39
N ARG A 22 -2.36 3.53 -11.62
CA ARG A 22 -3.52 2.69 -11.94
C ARG A 22 -3.18 1.21 -11.74
N ASN A 23 -1.99 0.79 -12.15
CA ASN A 23 -1.58 -0.59 -11.97
C ASN A 23 -1.42 -0.93 -10.49
N LEU A 24 -0.85 -0.02 -9.71
CA LEU A 24 -0.72 -0.22 -8.28
C LEU A 24 -2.08 -0.29 -7.60
N GLU A 25 -3.00 0.60 -7.99
CA GLU A 25 -4.34 0.57 -7.42
C GLU A 25 -5.05 -0.75 -7.75
N LYS A 26 -4.87 -1.23 -8.97
CA LYS A 26 -5.47 -2.48 -9.37
C LYS A 26 -4.93 -3.65 -8.54
N THR A 27 -3.62 -3.67 -8.33
CA THR A 27 -3.02 -4.72 -7.51
C THR A 27 -3.47 -4.61 -6.07
N CYS A 28 -3.48 -3.39 -5.52
CA CYS A 28 -3.95 -3.17 -4.15
C CYS A 28 -5.41 -3.60 -4.01
N SER A 29 -6.23 -3.24 -4.98
CA SER A 29 -7.64 -3.59 -4.94
C SER A 29 -7.81 -5.11 -4.96
N THR A 30 -7.03 -5.81 -5.77
CA THR A 30 -7.09 -7.27 -5.81
C THR A 30 -6.71 -7.86 -4.46
N CYS A 31 -5.73 -7.27 -3.78
CA CYS A 31 -5.26 -7.79 -2.51
C CYS A 31 -6.20 -7.47 -1.36
N LEU A 32 -6.94 -6.38 -1.43
CA LEU A 32 -7.66 -5.87 -0.27
C LEU A 32 -9.17 -5.84 -0.42
N THR A 33 -9.66 -5.58 -1.64
CA THR A 33 -11.09 -5.36 -1.84
C THR A 33 -11.88 -6.65 -1.63
N GLY A 34 -12.99 -6.53 -0.92
CA GLY A 34 -13.84 -7.68 -0.67
C GLY A 34 -13.36 -8.60 0.43
N LYS A 35 -12.22 -8.29 1.03
CA LYS A 35 -11.71 -9.08 2.15
C LYS A 35 -12.29 -8.60 3.46
N THR A 36 -12.36 -9.48 4.44
CA THR A 36 -12.88 -9.17 5.75
C THR A 36 -11.72 -9.09 6.74
N ILE A 37 -11.70 -8.04 7.54
CA ILE A 37 -10.73 -7.92 8.62
C ILE A 37 -11.17 -8.88 9.71
N ILE A 38 -10.31 -9.84 10.04
CA ILE A 38 -10.64 -10.82 11.09
C ILE A 38 -9.92 -10.55 12.40
N CYS A 39 -8.88 -9.71 12.37
CA CYS A 39 -8.15 -9.40 13.58
C CYS A 39 -7.35 -8.11 13.35
N ALA A 40 -7.28 -7.29 14.37
CA ALA A 40 -6.43 -6.10 14.36
C ALA A 40 -5.79 -6.04 15.74
N ARG A 41 -4.46 -6.04 15.78
CA ARG A 41 -3.71 -6.00 17.04
C ARG A 41 -2.39 -5.29 16.81
N TYR A 42 -1.75 -4.92 17.88
CA TYR A 42 -0.40 -4.36 17.77
C TYR A 42 0.61 -5.47 17.60
N LEU A 43 1.75 -5.14 17.04
CA LEU A 43 2.87 -6.07 16.96
C LEU A 43 3.25 -6.54 18.35
N THR A 44 3.68 -7.80 18.43
CA THR A 44 4.22 -8.32 19.68
C THR A 44 5.66 -7.81 19.85
N ASP A 45 6.19 -7.96 21.07
CA ASP A 45 7.59 -7.62 21.32
C ASP A 45 8.52 -8.37 20.38
N TRP A 46 8.24 -9.64 20.18
CA TRP A 46 9.07 -10.47 19.31
C TRP A 46 9.05 -9.95 17.87
N GLU A 47 7.85 -9.62 17.39
CA GLU A 47 7.71 -9.11 16.02
C GLU A 47 8.43 -7.77 15.86
N MET A 48 8.25 -6.90 16.83
CA MET A 48 8.92 -5.60 16.82
C MET A 48 10.43 -5.76 16.77
N HIS A 49 10.98 -6.64 17.62
CA HIS A 49 12.41 -6.87 17.66
C HIS A 49 12.90 -7.53 16.37
N ALA A 50 12.12 -8.44 15.80
CA ALA A 50 12.49 -9.09 14.55
C ALA A 50 12.61 -8.09 13.41
N LEU A 51 11.82 -7.01 13.45
CA LEU A 51 11.90 -5.96 12.45
C LEU A 51 12.99 -4.93 12.77
N GLY A 52 13.57 -5.00 13.95
CA GLY A 52 14.55 -4.00 14.38
C GLY A 52 13.91 -2.66 14.73
N TRP A 53 12.64 -2.65 15.05
CA TRP A 53 11.89 -1.42 15.31
C TRP A 53 11.88 -1.10 16.79
N LYS A 54 11.72 0.20 17.10
CA LYS A 54 11.61 0.68 18.47
C LYS A 54 10.17 0.82 18.93
N TYR A 55 9.22 0.83 18.00
CA TYR A 55 7.82 1.06 18.29
C TYR A 55 6.98 -0.03 17.68
N LYS A 56 5.82 -0.24 18.25
CA LYS A 56 4.84 -1.18 17.73
C LYS A 56 3.80 -0.42 16.94
N CYS A 57 3.34 -1.01 15.85
CA CYS A 57 2.23 -0.47 15.09
C CYS A 57 1.10 -1.47 15.04
N LEU A 58 -0.05 -1.01 14.56
CA LEU A 58 -1.19 -1.89 14.36
C LEU A 58 -0.93 -2.79 13.16
N ILE A 59 -1.22 -4.07 13.30
CA ILE A 59 -1.20 -5.01 12.20
C ILE A 59 -2.62 -5.53 12.00
N ILE A 60 -3.05 -5.63 10.75
CA ILE A 60 -4.41 -5.97 10.37
C ILE A 60 -4.38 -7.26 9.57
N PHE A 61 -5.18 -8.23 9.98
CA PHE A 61 -5.27 -9.55 9.34
C PHE A 61 -6.57 -9.67 8.58
N LEU A 62 -6.48 -10.24 7.39
CA LEU A 62 -7.63 -10.45 6.52
C LEU A 62 -8.02 -11.92 6.51
N ASP A 63 -9.23 -12.18 6.00
CA ASP A 63 -9.82 -13.51 6.06
C ASP A 63 -9.13 -14.52 5.12
N ASP A 64 -8.28 -14.05 4.22
CA ASP A 64 -7.52 -14.96 3.35
C ASP A 64 -6.15 -15.30 3.96
N GLY A 65 -5.88 -14.88 5.19
CA GLY A 65 -4.61 -15.14 5.84
C GLY A 65 -3.55 -14.10 5.59
N SER A 66 -3.82 -13.13 4.73
CA SER A 66 -2.87 -12.05 4.51
C SER A 66 -2.98 -11.00 5.61
N TYR A 67 -1.96 -10.15 5.69
CA TYR A 67 -1.95 -9.05 6.66
C TYR A 67 -1.19 -7.87 6.08
N PHE A 68 -1.36 -6.73 6.73
CA PHE A 68 -0.60 -5.54 6.36
C PHE A 68 -0.43 -4.62 7.57
N TYR A 69 0.60 -3.78 7.52
CA TYR A 69 0.88 -2.83 8.59
C TYR A 69 1.67 -1.65 8.02
N PRO A 70 1.56 -0.47 8.66
CA PRO A 70 2.28 0.72 8.19
C PRO A 70 3.74 0.68 8.64
N SER A 71 4.60 1.40 7.94
CA SER A 71 6.02 1.45 8.28
C SER A 71 6.58 2.86 8.25
N VAL A 72 5.85 3.84 8.79
CA VAL A 72 6.31 5.22 8.78
C VAL A 72 6.05 5.87 10.12
N ASP A 73 6.69 7.02 10.35
CA ASP A 73 6.63 7.72 11.62
C ASP A 73 5.20 8.09 11.99
N GLY A 74 5.01 8.36 13.28
CA GLY A 74 3.70 8.63 13.81
C GLY A 74 3.28 10.08 13.77
N GLU A 75 4.06 10.96 13.13
CA GLU A 75 3.75 12.39 13.14
C GLU A 75 2.98 12.83 11.91
N ALA A 76 2.76 11.92 10.98
CA ALA A 76 1.97 12.20 9.78
C ALA A 76 2.53 13.35 8.95
N ASN A 77 3.84 13.53 8.98
CA ASN A 77 4.48 14.59 8.22
C ASN A 77 4.56 14.26 6.75
N GLU A 78 4.48 12.98 6.41
CA GLU A 78 4.65 12.55 5.04
C GLU A 78 3.90 11.25 4.80
N ALA A 79 3.62 10.97 3.55
CA ALA A 79 3.03 9.70 3.17
C ALA A 79 4.00 8.56 3.47
N GLY A 80 3.42 7.40 3.76
CA GLY A 80 4.23 6.24 4.07
C GLY A 80 3.92 5.07 3.16
N VAL A 81 4.47 3.91 3.52
CA VAL A 81 4.23 2.68 2.79
C VAL A 81 3.48 1.71 3.67
N LEU A 82 2.78 0.77 3.04
CA LEU A 82 2.19 -0.36 3.75
C LEU A 82 3.01 -1.60 3.46
N ILE A 83 3.32 -2.35 4.50
CA ILE A 83 3.97 -3.64 4.36
C ILE A 83 2.89 -4.70 4.37
N THR A 84 2.97 -5.64 3.45
CA THR A 84 1.98 -6.70 3.34
C THR A 84 2.65 -8.06 3.35
N SER A 85 1.86 -9.09 3.58
CA SER A 85 2.32 -10.47 3.49
C SER A 85 2.10 -11.06 2.10
N VAL A 86 1.59 -10.28 1.16
CA VAL A 86 1.28 -10.78 -0.18
C VAL A 86 2.56 -10.99 -0.95
N LYS A 87 2.77 -12.23 -1.40
CA LYS A 87 3.98 -12.58 -2.12
C LYS A 87 4.10 -11.74 -3.39
N ASN A 88 5.30 -11.25 -3.63
CA ASN A 88 5.64 -10.39 -4.76
C ASN A 88 4.98 -9.03 -4.71
N PHE A 89 4.38 -8.69 -3.59
CA PHE A 89 3.80 -7.36 -3.38
C PHE A 89 3.92 -7.00 -1.92
N GLU A 90 5.11 -7.19 -1.36
CA GLU A 90 5.35 -7.03 0.07
C GLU A 90 5.31 -5.59 0.52
N THR A 91 5.47 -4.64 -0.38
CA THR A 91 5.42 -3.23 -0.04
C THR A 91 4.49 -2.50 -0.99
N ILE A 92 3.50 -1.81 -0.42
CA ILE A 92 2.67 -0.89 -1.20
C ILE A 92 3.35 0.46 -1.09
N PRO A 93 3.94 0.93 -2.19
CA PRO A 93 4.78 2.13 -2.12
C PRO A 93 3.96 3.40 -2.01
N ARG A 94 4.61 4.43 -1.48
CA ARG A 94 4.10 5.78 -1.64
C ARG A 94 4.58 6.30 -2.99
N ILE A 95 3.87 7.25 -3.51
CA ILE A 95 4.21 7.83 -4.80
C ILE A 95 4.28 9.33 -4.68
#